data_5383cc539a17835379fb53de3305a0d2
#
_entry.id   5383cc539a17835379fb53de3305a0d2
#
_cell.length_a   1.000
_cell.length_b   1.000
_cell.length_c   1.000
_cell.angle_alpha   90.00
_cell.angle_beta   90.00
_cell.angle_gamma   90.00
#
_symmetry.space_group_name_H-M   'P 1'
#
loop_
_entity.id
_entity.type
_entity.pdbx_description
1 polymer ?
#
loop_
_entity_poly.entity_id
_entity_poly.type
_entity_poly.pdbx_seq_one_letter_code
_entity_poly.pdbx_strand_id
1 'polypeptide(L)'
;MGKESGKNGISKTTIVLSVALVLIVIGSWLFFENFFDIRRFYIDHRTYKVYGGMTDELKDSEFYEDMQSGKSFCFLGDSITCGYNTEGISWYQPLIPYIKGEILDFSHSGWAVNNLIDEADNIPEADVYVIAIGINDILFPEDEDTAQTALEFSTSCKELGEYLTTNAPGSKIYFISPWSFIDADKSFVERGNKFRSALAQTCIAKGYGYINPDPVIQSVIADEGSAKYMFNDFHPNAPEGVGLFSYAVLKDAHERSI
;
A
#
# COMPACT_ATOMS: atom_id res chain seq x y z
N MET A 1 28.77 -5.97 78.06
CA MET A 1 28.10 -5.05 77.09
C MET A 1 28.00 -5.79 75.77
N GLY A 2 26.84 -6.44 75.51
CA GLY A 2 26.59 -7.12 74.29
C GLY A 2 25.97 -6.15 73.26
N LYS A 3 26.56 -6.03 72.06
CA LYS A 3 25.99 -5.35 70.95
C LYS A 3 25.02 -6.30 70.28
N GLU A 4 23.73 -6.05 70.41
CA GLU A 4 22.70 -6.70 69.53
C GLU A 4 22.87 -6.19 68.07
N SER A 5 23.29 -7.09 67.25
CA SER A 5 23.29 -6.87 65.78
C SER A 5 21.85 -6.94 65.31
N GLY A 6 21.20 -5.80 65.14
CA GLY A 6 19.90 -5.70 64.52
C GLY A 6 19.95 -6.20 63.07
N LYS A 7 19.46 -7.38 62.79
CA LYS A 7 19.18 -7.85 61.42
C LYS A 7 18.01 -7.04 60.86
N ASN A 8 18.32 -5.97 60.12
CA ASN A 8 17.32 -5.27 59.33
C ASN A 8 16.86 -6.20 58.16
N GLY A 9 15.93 -7.07 58.45
CA GLY A 9 15.29 -7.87 57.44
C GLY A 9 14.36 -6.99 56.61
N ILE A 10 14.50 -7.07 55.30
CA ILE A 10 13.57 -6.38 54.35
C ILE A 10 12.16 -6.88 54.62
N SER A 11 11.20 -5.95 54.78
CA SER A 11 9.80 -6.33 55.06
C SER A 11 9.20 -7.08 53.88
N LYS A 12 8.30 -8.00 54.17
CA LYS A 12 7.54 -8.72 53.08
C LYS A 12 6.83 -7.75 52.16
N THR A 13 6.30 -6.65 52.67
CA THR A 13 5.67 -5.57 51.94
C THR A 13 6.63 -4.90 50.95
N THR A 14 7.88 -4.63 51.41
CA THR A 14 8.92 -4.03 50.56
C THR A 14 9.28 -4.96 49.40
N ILE A 15 9.38 -6.28 49.67
CA ILE A 15 9.67 -7.26 48.63
C ILE A 15 8.53 -7.31 47.60
N VAL A 16 7.27 -7.34 48.03
CA VAL A 16 6.09 -7.37 47.11
C VAL A 16 6.05 -6.10 46.27
N LEU A 17 6.25 -4.94 46.86
CA LEU A 17 6.27 -3.67 46.10
C LEU A 17 7.42 -3.60 45.10
N SER A 18 8.61 -4.10 45.46
CA SER A 18 9.75 -4.14 44.53
C SER A 18 9.49 -5.08 43.36
N VAL A 19 8.90 -6.25 43.60
CA VAL A 19 8.54 -7.20 42.53
C VAL A 19 7.47 -6.59 41.62
N ALA A 20 6.44 -5.97 42.20
CA ALA A 20 5.40 -5.29 41.40
C ALA A 20 5.97 -4.18 40.52
N LEU A 21 6.90 -3.35 41.07
CA LEU A 21 7.55 -2.31 40.28
C LEU A 21 8.39 -2.87 39.14
N VAL A 22 9.15 -3.94 39.36
CA VAL A 22 9.95 -4.60 38.33
C VAL A 22 9.02 -5.16 37.23
N LEU A 23 7.88 -5.78 37.57
CA LEU A 23 6.93 -6.29 36.60
C LEU A 23 6.29 -5.16 35.77
N ILE A 24 5.98 -4.02 36.41
CA ILE A 24 5.48 -2.84 35.71
C ILE A 24 6.52 -2.29 34.73
N VAL A 25 7.78 -2.19 35.15
CA VAL A 25 8.87 -1.69 34.26
C VAL A 25 9.08 -2.64 33.09
N ILE A 26 9.14 -3.97 33.33
CA ILE A 26 9.29 -4.95 32.25
C ILE A 26 8.08 -4.91 31.33
N GLY A 27 6.87 -4.86 31.87
CA GLY A 27 5.63 -4.78 31.07
C GLY A 27 5.57 -3.52 30.22
N SER A 28 5.98 -2.37 30.79
CA SER A 28 6.07 -1.11 30.05
C SER A 28 7.12 -1.18 28.93
N TRP A 29 8.29 -1.75 29.21
CA TRP A 29 9.35 -1.90 28.22
C TRP A 29 8.90 -2.81 27.06
N LEU A 30 8.34 -3.98 27.37
CA LEU A 30 7.79 -4.90 26.36
C LEU A 30 6.65 -4.25 25.55
N PHE A 31 5.81 -3.45 26.18
CA PHE A 31 4.74 -2.72 25.50
C PHE A 31 5.31 -1.69 24.52
N PHE A 32 6.31 -0.89 24.94
CA PHE A 32 6.92 0.12 24.08
C PHE A 32 7.70 -0.52 22.93
N GLU A 33 8.40 -1.63 23.17
CA GLU A 33 9.16 -2.34 22.13
C GLU A 33 8.26 -2.96 21.06
N ASN A 34 7.05 -3.40 21.43
CA ASN A 34 6.08 -3.97 20.50
C ASN A 34 4.95 -3.00 20.15
N PHE A 35 5.04 -1.74 20.54
CA PHE A 35 3.94 -0.78 20.38
C PHE A 35 3.54 -0.60 18.91
N PHE A 36 4.51 -0.45 18.02
CA PHE A 36 4.25 -0.28 16.59
C PHE A 36 3.62 -1.55 15.97
N ASP A 37 4.08 -2.73 16.35
CA ASP A 37 3.52 -4.00 15.86
C ASP A 37 2.09 -4.22 16.36
N ILE A 38 1.81 -3.90 17.62
CA ILE A 38 0.46 -3.98 18.19
C ILE A 38 -0.47 -2.97 17.50
N ARG A 39 0.00 -1.75 17.29
CA ARG A 39 -0.76 -0.70 16.60
C ARG A 39 -1.02 -1.07 15.16
N ARG A 40 0.00 -1.55 14.43
CA ARG A 40 -0.13 -2.06 13.07
C ARG A 40 -1.15 -3.19 12.99
N PHE A 41 -1.05 -4.19 13.87
CA PHE A 41 -2.02 -5.28 13.95
C PHE A 41 -3.45 -4.78 14.18
N TYR A 42 -3.64 -3.80 15.07
CA TYR A 42 -4.96 -3.22 15.34
C TYR A 42 -5.52 -2.47 14.13
N ILE A 43 -4.70 -1.67 13.44
CA ILE A 43 -5.08 -0.95 12.24
C ILE A 43 -5.43 -1.93 11.12
N ASP A 44 -4.59 -2.92 10.90
CA ASP A 44 -4.79 -3.97 9.91
C ASP A 44 -6.11 -4.72 10.14
N HIS A 45 -6.37 -5.13 11.38
CA HIS A 45 -7.63 -5.77 11.75
C HIS A 45 -8.87 -4.88 11.52
N ARG A 46 -8.77 -3.56 11.76
CA ARG A 46 -9.83 -2.61 11.47
C ARG A 46 -10.03 -2.41 9.97
N THR A 47 -8.93 -2.25 9.23
CA THR A 47 -8.95 -2.15 7.76
C THR A 47 -9.73 -3.32 7.16
N TYR A 48 -9.50 -4.52 7.67
CA TYR A 48 -10.23 -5.74 7.31
C TYR A 48 -11.74 -5.64 7.51
N LYS A 49 -12.18 -4.96 8.56
CA LYS A 49 -13.60 -4.82 8.91
C LYS A 49 -14.30 -3.72 8.14
N VAL A 50 -13.59 -2.72 7.66
CA VAL A 50 -14.19 -1.53 7.03
C VAL A 50 -15.01 -1.90 5.79
N TYR A 51 -14.51 -2.84 4.98
CA TYR A 51 -15.19 -3.34 3.78
C TYR A 51 -15.61 -4.82 3.90
N GLY A 52 -15.70 -5.37 5.12
CA GLY A 52 -16.38 -6.63 5.43
C GLY A 52 -15.85 -7.89 4.77
N GLY A 53 -14.68 -7.82 4.15
CA GLY A 53 -14.13 -8.89 3.33
C GLY A 53 -14.65 -8.86 1.89
N MET A 54 -14.20 -9.81 1.09
CA MET A 54 -14.47 -9.92 -0.34
C MET A 54 -15.92 -10.33 -0.59
N THR A 55 -16.71 -9.49 -1.23
CA THR A 55 -18.05 -9.87 -1.72
C THR A 55 -17.94 -10.76 -2.96
N ASP A 56 -19.02 -11.50 -3.30
CA ASP A 56 -19.00 -12.37 -4.48
C ASP A 56 -18.80 -11.59 -5.78
N GLU A 57 -19.31 -10.36 -5.88
CA GLU A 57 -19.08 -9.45 -7.00
C GLU A 57 -17.60 -9.14 -7.19
N LEU A 58 -16.87 -8.85 -6.11
CA LEU A 58 -15.44 -8.51 -6.18
C LEU A 58 -14.54 -9.72 -6.47
N LYS A 59 -15.07 -10.94 -6.33
CA LYS A 59 -14.38 -12.20 -6.65
C LYS A 59 -14.45 -12.59 -8.12
N ASP A 60 -15.22 -11.89 -8.91
CA ASP A 60 -15.41 -12.17 -10.34
C ASP A 60 -14.50 -11.27 -11.18
N SER A 61 -13.19 -11.56 -11.16
CA SER A 61 -12.20 -10.87 -11.96
C SER A 61 -10.95 -11.71 -12.16
N GLU A 62 -10.27 -11.51 -13.30
CA GLU A 62 -9.00 -12.17 -13.59
C GLU A 62 -7.93 -11.83 -12.52
N PHE A 63 -7.93 -10.62 -11.99
CA PHE A 63 -7.04 -10.21 -10.90
C PHE A 63 -7.30 -11.04 -9.63
N TYR A 64 -8.56 -11.28 -9.27
CA TYR A 64 -8.89 -12.12 -8.14
C TYR A 64 -8.54 -13.59 -8.38
N GLU A 65 -8.76 -14.10 -9.59
CA GLU A 65 -8.35 -15.47 -9.95
C GLU A 65 -6.84 -15.67 -9.80
N ASP A 66 -6.03 -14.69 -10.22
CA ASP A 66 -4.59 -14.72 -10.01
C ASP A 66 -4.22 -14.73 -8.53
N MET A 67 -4.90 -13.95 -7.67
CA MET A 67 -4.69 -14.00 -6.21
C MET A 67 -4.96 -15.40 -5.63
N GLN A 68 -5.93 -16.13 -6.19
CA GLN A 68 -6.31 -17.48 -5.74
C GLN A 68 -5.45 -18.60 -6.34
N SER A 69 -4.62 -18.31 -7.34
CA SER A 69 -3.90 -19.32 -8.13
C SER A 69 -2.68 -19.93 -7.43
N GLY A 70 -2.23 -19.37 -6.29
CA GLY A 70 -0.99 -19.75 -5.62
C GLY A 70 0.27 -19.13 -6.22
N LYS A 71 0.13 -18.23 -7.20
CA LYS A 71 1.21 -17.44 -7.79
C LYS A 71 1.80 -16.48 -6.76
N SER A 72 3.10 -16.21 -6.88
CA SER A 72 3.78 -15.16 -6.16
C SER A 72 3.40 -13.78 -6.69
N PHE A 73 3.21 -12.83 -5.79
CA PHE A 73 2.88 -11.43 -6.10
C PHE A 73 4.00 -10.52 -5.64
N CYS A 74 4.47 -9.62 -6.52
CA CYS A 74 5.35 -8.53 -6.14
C CYS A 74 4.63 -7.20 -6.35
N PHE A 75 4.44 -6.45 -5.25
CA PHE A 75 3.87 -5.11 -5.26
C PHE A 75 4.99 -4.08 -5.40
N LEU A 76 4.92 -3.28 -6.46
CA LEU A 76 5.87 -2.21 -6.78
C LEU A 76 5.16 -0.86 -6.67
N GLY A 77 5.83 0.13 -6.13
CA GLY A 77 5.21 1.45 -6.06
C GLY A 77 5.92 2.48 -5.21
N ASP A 78 5.16 3.51 -4.90
CA ASP A 78 5.59 4.70 -4.19
C ASP A 78 5.19 4.70 -2.69
N SER A 79 5.06 5.89 -2.11
CA SER A 79 4.66 6.11 -0.71
C SER A 79 3.32 5.48 -0.33
N ILE A 80 2.37 5.37 -1.25
CA ILE A 80 1.04 4.80 -0.98
C ILE A 80 1.14 3.27 -0.90
N THR A 81 2.01 2.68 -1.71
CA THR A 81 2.27 1.23 -1.68
C THR A 81 3.09 0.84 -0.46
N CYS A 82 4.11 1.59 -0.07
CA CYS A 82 4.89 1.29 1.15
C CYS A 82 4.16 1.66 2.47
N GLY A 83 2.98 2.27 2.39
CA GLY A 83 2.20 2.64 3.57
C GLY A 83 2.72 3.86 4.32
N TYR A 84 3.27 4.84 3.62
CA TYR A 84 3.63 6.13 4.22
C TYR A 84 2.39 6.82 4.79
N ASN A 85 2.49 7.43 5.97
CA ASN A 85 1.40 8.01 6.76
C ASN A 85 0.34 7.02 7.29
N THR A 86 0.48 5.72 7.02
CA THR A 86 -0.41 4.66 7.50
C THR A 86 0.33 3.63 8.36
N GLU A 87 1.52 4.00 8.89
CA GLU A 87 2.37 3.16 9.73
C GLU A 87 2.82 1.85 9.04
N GLY A 88 3.06 1.93 7.73
CA GLY A 88 3.45 0.79 6.92
C GLY A 88 2.28 -0.13 6.55
N ILE A 89 1.03 0.33 6.70
CA ILE A 89 -0.14 -0.39 6.19
C ILE A 89 -0.35 0.00 4.73
N SER A 90 0.02 -0.87 3.83
CA SER A 90 -0.10 -0.71 2.38
C SER A 90 -1.55 -0.74 1.92
N TRP A 91 -1.85 -0.10 0.78
CA TRP A 91 -3.18 -0.16 0.19
C TRP A 91 -3.63 -1.60 -0.12
N TYR A 92 -2.71 -2.52 -0.41
CA TYR A 92 -3.02 -3.93 -0.70
C TYR A 92 -3.15 -4.80 0.56
N GLN A 93 -2.90 -4.27 1.74
CA GLN A 93 -3.00 -5.03 3.00
C GLN A 93 -4.33 -5.79 3.16
N PRO A 94 -5.51 -5.21 2.84
CA PRO A 94 -6.77 -5.92 2.86
C PRO A 94 -6.88 -7.09 1.86
N LEU A 95 -6.00 -7.16 0.87
CA LEU A 95 -5.98 -8.22 -0.14
C LEU A 95 -5.16 -9.44 0.30
N ILE A 96 -4.22 -9.26 1.23
CA ILE A 96 -3.27 -10.31 1.66
C ILE A 96 -3.94 -11.65 1.97
N PRO A 97 -5.06 -11.74 2.70
CA PRO A 97 -5.69 -13.03 3.00
C PRO A 97 -6.28 -13.76 1.80
N TYR A 98 -6.44 -13.07 0.70
CA TYR A 98 -6.96 -13.65 -0.53
C TYR A 98 -5.85 -14.05 -1.50
N ILE A 99 -4.58 -13.68 -1.23
CA ILE A 99 -3.42 -14.07 -2.03
C ILE A 99 -2.87 -15.37 -1.44
N LYS A 100 -2.91 -16.46 -2.23
CA LYS A 100 -2.48 -17.79 -1.79
C LYS A 100 -0.99 -18.06 -1.99
N GLY A 101 -0.32 -17.25 -2.79
CA GLY A 101 1.11 -17.35 -3.05
C GLY A 101 1.95 -16.48 -2.13
N GLU A 102 3.23 -16.41 -2.40
CA GLU A 102 4.17 -15.51 -1.73
C GLU A 102 3.85 -14.06 -2.05
N ILE A 103 4.04 -13.18 -1.09
CA ILE A 103 3.86 -11.73 -1.24
C ILE A 103 5.18 -11.05 -1.02
N LEU A 104 5.62 -10.32 -2.03
CA LEU A 104 6.84 -9.52 -2.07
C LEU A 104 6.47 -8.05 -2.19
N ASP A 105 7.21 -7.18 -1.53
CA ASP A 105 7.06 -5.73 -1.62
C ASP A 105 8.36 -5.10 -2.07
N PHE A 106 8.30 -4.29 -3.12
CA PHE A 106 9.39 -3.48 -3.62
C PHE A 106 8.89 -2.06 -3.87
N SER A 107 8.52 -1.40 -2.79
CA SER A 107 7.95 -0.05 -2.82
C SER A 107 8.75 0.91 -1.95
N HIS A 108 8.87 2.17 -2.39
CA HIS A 108 9.62 3.18 -1.68
C HIS A 108 8.93 4.55 -1.73
N SER A 109 8.89 5.23 -0.59
CA SER A 109 8.34 6.57 -0.50
C SER A 109 9.12 7.55 -1.40
N GLY A 110 8.39 8.35 -2.17
CA GLY A 110 8.95 9.37 -3.05
C GLY A 110 9.41 8.87 -4.43
N TRP A 111 9.29 7.57 -4.72
CA TRP A 111 9.70 7.03 -6.01
C TRP A 111 8.76 7.42 -7.14
N ALA A 112 9.35 7.83 -8.26
CA ALA A 112 8.76 7.92 -9.59
C ALA A 112 9.07 6.65 -10.39
N VAL A 113 8.49 6.51 -11.58
CA VAL A 113 8.69 5.31 -12.41
C VAL A 113 10.16 5.08 -12.77
N ASN A 114 10.93 6.14 -12.99
CA ASN A 114 12.36 6.03 -13.33
C ASN A 114 13.18 5.41 -12.17
N ASN A 115 12.80 5.63 -10.92
CA ASN A 115 13.47 4.97 -9.79
C ASN A 115 13.26 3.43 -9.82
N LEU A 116 12.08 2.95 -10.24
CA LEU A 116 11.85 1.52 -10.42
C LEU A 116 12.70 0.95 -11.58
N ILE A 117 12.91 1.73 -12.64
CA ILE A 117 13.77 1.32 -13.77
C ILE A 117 15.24 1.27 -13.32
N ASP A 118 15.71 2.27 -12.62
CA ASP A 118 17.10 2.33 -12.12
C ASP A 118 17.44 1.17 -11.18
N GLU A 119 16.43 0.70 -10.43
CA GLU A 119 16.57 -0.41 -9.47
C GLU A 119 16.01 -1.74 -10.02
N ALA A 120 15.74 -1.84 -11.31
CA ALA A 120 15.06 -2.99 -11.90
C ALA A 120 15.78 -4.33 -11.66
N ASP A 121 17.12 -4.34 -11.62
CA ASP A 121 17.92 -5.52 -11.31
C ASP A 121 17.73 -6.04 -9.88
N ASN A 122 17.22 -5.22 -8.98
CA ASN A 122 16.96 -5.55 -7.57
C ASN A 122 15.51 -5.96 -7.31
N ILE A 123 14.61 -5.85 -8.31
CA ILE A 123 13.21 -6.26 -8.17
C ILE A 123 13.15 -7.79 -8.05
N PRO A 124 12.51 -8.34 -7.01
CA PRO A 124 12.35 -9.78 -6.85
C PRO A 124 11.58 -10.40 -8.00
N GLU A 125 11.96 -11.59 -8.44
CA GLU A 125 11.18 -12.36 -9.42
C GLU A 125 9.84 -12.80 -8.83
N ALA A 126 8.76 -12.62 -9.60
CA ALA A 126 7.41 -13.02 -9.21
C ALA A 126 6.58 -13.44 -10.42
N ASP A 127 5.53 -14.24 -10.17
CA ASP A 127 4.58 -14.65 -11.22
C ASP A 127 3.64 -13.50 -11.63
N VAL A 128 3.36 -12.59 -10.69
CA VAL A 128 2.48 -11.44 -10.90
C VAL A 128 3.12 -10.18 -10.31
N TYR A 129 3.29 -9.17 -11.13
CA TYR A 129 3.71 -7.84 -10.70
C TYR A 129 2.52 -6.89 -10.68
N VAL A 130 2.32 -6.21 -9.55
CA VAL A 130 1.29 -5.18 -9.38
C VAL A 130 1.98 -3.85 -9.16
N ILE A 131 1.93 -2.96 -10.14
CA ILE A 131 2.70 -1.73 -10.20
C ILE A 131 1.79 -0.53 -9.98
N ALA A 132 1.91 0.13 -8.83
CA ALA A 132 1.14 1.31 -8.45
C ALA A 132 2.07 2.50 -8.27
N ILE A 133 2.33 3.22 -9.36
CA ILE A 133 3.30 4.31 -9.45
C ILE A 133 2.73 5.49 -10.25
N GLY A 134 3.31 6.68 -10.09
CA GLY A 134 3.00 7.83 -10.94
C GLY A 134 2.56 9.09 -10.21
N ILE A 135 2.28 9.04 -8.91
CA ILE A 135 1.96 10.25 -8.13
C ILE A 135 3.14 11.22 -8.14
N ASN A 136 4.35 10.74 -7.94
CA ASN A 136 5.54 11.59 -7.90
C ASN A 136 5.91 12.11 -9.31
N ASP A 137 5.66 11.34 -10.35
CA ASP A 137 5.80 11.77 -11.75
C ASP A 137 4.85 12.93 -12.08
N ILE A 138 3.64 12.92 -11.50
CA ILE A 138 2.65 13.98 -11.65
C ILE A 138 3.02 15.23 -10.82
N LEU A 139 3.50 15.03 -9.59
CA LEU A 139 3.85 16.11 -8.66
C LEU A 139 5.13 16.87 -9.09
N PHE A 140 6.11 16.12 -9.59
CA PHE A 140 7.45 16.61 -9.92
C PHE A 140 7.83 16.28 -11.37
N PRO A 141 7.10 16.83 -12.37
CA PRO A 141 7.36 16.54 -13.77
C PRO A 141 8.72 17.09 -14.20
N GLU A 142 9.43 16.35 -15.06
CA GLU A 142 10.69 16.78 -15.65
C GLU A 142 10.48 17.89 -16.70
N ASP A 143 9.29 17.96 -17.33
CA ASP A 143 8.91 18.96 -18.32
C ASP A 143 7.58 19.63 -17.93
N GLU A 144 7.41 20.89 -18.30
CA GLU A 144 6.15 21.63 -18.12
C GLU A 144 5.05 21.18 -19.11
N ASP A 145 5.41 20.60 -20.25
CA ASP A 145 4.45 20.02 -21.21
C ASP A 145 3.85 18.72 -20.66
N THR A 146 2.64 18.84 -20.14
CA THR A 146 1.92 17.74 -19.54
C THR A 146 1.62 16.57 -20.50
N ALA A 147 1.52 16.84 -21.83
CA ALA A 147 1.30 15.76 -22.77
C ALA A 147 2.59 14.98 -23.03
N GLN A 148 3.73 15.67 -23.11
CA GLN A 148 5.05 15.08 -23.26
C GLN A 148 5.41 14.24 -22.03
N THR A 149 5.26 14.79 -20.82
CA THR A 149 5.55 14.06 -19.58
C THR A 149 4.65 12.84 -19.35
N ALA A 150 3.39 12.89 -19.75
CA ALA A 150 2.49 11.72 -19.69
C ALA A 150 2.91 10.61 -20.68
N LEU A 151 3.43 10.98 -21.86
CA LEU A 151 3.97 10.04 -22.83
C LEU A 151 5.27 9.40 -22.33
N GLU A 152 6.18 10.19 -21.76
CA GLU A 152 7.43 9.73 -21.17
C GLU A 152 7.17 8.77 -20.03
N PHE A 153 6.30 9.11 -19.08
CA PHE A 153 5.86 8.24 -18.00
C PHE A 153 5.33 6.89 -18.53
N SER A 154 4.43 6.93 -19.53
CA SER A 154 3.85 5.70 -20.08
C SER A 154 4.88 4.87 -20.86
N THR A 155 5.89 5.51 -21.45
CA THR A 155 7.02 4.84 -22.09
C THR A 155 7.90 4.15 -21.06
N SER A 156 8.22 4.82 -19.96
CA SER A 156 8.97 4.25 -18.83
C SER A 156 8.21 3.06 -18.19
N CYS A 157 6.88 3.17 -18.02
CA CYS A 157 6.06 2.03 -17.57
C CYS A 157 6.14 0.83 -18.53
N LYS A 158 6.13 1.10 -19.84
CA LYS A 158 6.28 0.04 -20.85
C LYS A 158 7.67 -0.63 -20.74
N GLU A 159 8.73 0.15 -20.63
CA GLU A 159 10.11 -0.34 -20.49
C GLU A 159 10.26 -1.20 -19.24
N LEU A 160 9.71 -0.77 -18.11
CA LEU A 160 9.68 -1.55 -16.88
C LEU A 160 8.94 -2.88 -17.06
N GLY A 161 7.76 -2.87 -17.66
CA GLY A 161 6.98 -4.09 -17.91
C GLY A 161 7.69 -5.05 -18.86
N GLU A 162 8.36 -4.55 -19.92
CA GLU A 162 9.16 -5.35 -20.83
C GLU A 162 10.38 -5.96 -20.12
N TYR A 163 11.04 -5.21 -19.26
CA TYR A 163 12.16 -5.70 -18.45
C TYR A 163 11.70 -6.85 -17.55
N LEU A 164 10.63 -6.66 -16.77
CA LEU A 164 10.11 -7.66 -15.84
C LEU A 164 9.69 -8.96 -16.56
N THR A 165 8.97 -8.84 -17.67
CA THR A 165 8.53 -10.02 -18.44
C THR A 165 9.67 -10.72 -19.17
N THR A 166 10.79 -10.03 -19.44
CA THR A 166 11.99 -10.61 -20.01
C THR A 166 12.78 -11.42 -18.97
N ASN A 167 12.90 -10.90 -17.76
CA ASN A 167 13.64 -11.53 -16.67
C ASN A 167 12.85 -12.61 -15.94
N ALA A 168 11.51 -12.47 -15.86
CA ALA A 168 10.59 -13.48 -15.35
C ALA A 168 9.60 -13.91 -16.46
N PRO A 169 10.01 -14.79 -17.40
CA PRO A 169 9.17 -15.19 -18.53
C PRO A 169 7.88 -15.88 -18.08
N GLY A 170 6.76 -15.38 -18.58
CA GLY A 170 5.42 -15.87 -18.21
C GLY A 170 4.80 -15.12 -17.03
N SER A 171 5.51 -14.17 -16.45
CA SER A 171 4.92 -13.28 -15.44
C SER A 171 3.83 -12.41 -16.05
N LYS A 172 2.88 -12.02 -15.21
CA LYS A 172 1.78 -11.14 -15.56
C LYS A 172 1.98 -9.77 -14.92
N ILE A 173 1.68 -8.73 -15.68
CA ILE A 173 1.80 -7.34 -15.24
C ILE A 173 0.41 -6.74 -15.06
N TYR A 174 0.15 -6.16 -13.89
CA TYR A 174 -0.97 -5.27 -13.63
C TYR A 174 -0.45 -3.88 -13.28
N PHE A 175 -0.87 -2.88 -14.02
CA PHE A 175 -0.67 -1.49 -13.65
C PHE A 175 -1.92 -0.94 -12.97
N ILE A 176 -1.75 -0.44 -11.77
CA ILE A 176 -2.73 0.43 -11.12
C ILE A 176 -2.48 1.83 -11.66
N SER A 177 -3.52 2.51 -12.13
CA SER A 177 -3.40 3.89 -12.60
C SER A 177 -2.86 4.80 -11.47
N PRO A 178 -2.16 5.90 -11.79
CA PRO A 178 -1.80 6.87 -10.77
C PRO A 178 -3.00 7.26 -9.92
N TRP A 179 -2.80 7.27 -8.59
CA TRP A 179 -3.85 7.48 -7.61
C TRP A 179 -4.55 8.83 -7.76
N SER A 180 -5.72 8.94 -7.14
CA SER A 180 -6.55 10.15 -7.19
C SER A 180 -5.90 11.32 -6.48
N PHE A 181 -6.05 12.52 -7.06
CA PHE A 181 -5.84 13.78 -6.36
C PHE A 181 -7.19 14.28 -5.85
N ILE A 182 -7.31 14.43 -4.54
CA ILE A 182 -8.53 14.79 -3.84
C ILE A 182 -8.38 16.19 -3.26
N ASP A 183 -9.38 17.05 -3.48
CA ASP A 183 -9.36 18.45 -3.03
C ASP A 183 -8.14 19.26 -3.52
N ALA A 184 -7.44 18.77 -4.53
CA ALA A 184 -6.25 19.38 -5.10
C ALA A 184 -6.59 20.39 -6.21
N ASP A 185 -5.59 21.17 -6.61
CA ASP A 185 -5.72 22.09 -7.73
C ASP A 185 -6.13 21.34 -9.02
N LYS A 186 -7.00 21.97 -9.80
CA LYS A 186 -7.51 21.43 -11.05
C LYS A 186 -6.41 20.98 -12.02
N SER A 187 -5.26 21.66 -12.01
CA SER A 187 -4.10 21.31 -12.83
C SER A 187 -3.54 19.93 -12.52
N PHE A 188 -3.49 19.51 -11.24
CA PHE A 188 -3.06 18.16 -10.85
C PHE A 188 -4.07 17.11 -11.30
N VAL A 189 -5.36 17.38 -11.16
CA VAL A 189 -6.42 16.48 -11.60
C VAL A 189 -6.35 16.29 -13.13
N GLU A 190 -6.22 17.36 -13.90
CA GLU A 190 -6.10 17.31 -15.36
C GLU A 190 -4.83 16.56 -15.80
N ARG A 191 -3.69 16.82 -15.14
CA ARG A 191 -2.44 16.11 -15.38
C ARG A 191 -2.60 14.63 -15.09
N GLY A 192 -3.15 14.26 -13.92
CA GLY A 192 -3.44 12.87 -13.55
C GLY A 192 -4.28 12.14 -14.59
N ASN A 193 -5.31 12.78 -15.15
CA ASN A 193 -6.14 12.22 -16.20
C ASN A 193 -5.34 11.92 -17.49
N LYS A 194 -4.39 12.78 -17.88
CA LYS A 194 -3.53 12.53 -19.03
C LYS A 194 -2.59 11.33 -18.79
N PHE A 195 -2.00 11.24 -17.60
CA PHE A 195 -1.15 10.11 -17.22
C PHE A 195 -1.92 8.79 -17.23
N ARG A 196 -3.13 8.75 -16.64
CA ARG A 196 -4.01 7.57 -16.66
C ARG A 196 -4.34 7.15 -18.08
N SER A 197 -4.69 8.10 -18.96
CA SER A 197 -5.00 7.82 -20.35
C SER A 197 -3.81 7.27 -21.14
N ALA A 198 -2.61 7.82 -20.95
CA ALA A 198 -1.40 7.36 -21.60
C ALA A 198 -1.03 5.94 -21.15
N LEU A 199 -1.08 5.69 -19.84
CA LEU A 199 -0.82 4.36 -19.27
C LEU A 199 -1.82 3.31 -19.75
N ALA A 200 -3.13 3.64 -19.80
CA ALA A 200 -4.16 2.75 -20.31
C ALA A 200 -3.88 2.33 -21.74
N GLN A 201 -3.49 3.25 -22.62
CA GLN A 201 -3.14 2.95 -24.02
C GLN A 201 -1.92 2.02 -24.09
N THR A 202 -0.92 2.26 -23.27
CA THR A 202 0.28 1.41 -23.17
C THR A 202 -0.08 0.00 -22.69
N CYS A 203 -0.91 -0.14 -21.68
CA CYS A 203 -1.36 -1.45 -21.18
C CYS A 203 -2.12 -2.22 -22.24
N ILE A 204 -3.06 -1.59 -22.96
CA ILE A 204 -3.79 -2.20 -24.07
C ILE A 204 -2.82 -2.66 -25.17
N ALA A 205 -1.86 -1.82 -25.57
CA ALA A 205 -0.91 -2.15 -26.62
C ALA A 205 0.04 -3.32 -26.28
N LYS A 206 0.30 -3.52 -24.97
CA LYS A 206 1.23 -4.56 -24.46
C LYS A 206 0.54 -5.79 -23.90
N GLY A 207 -0.77 -5.76 -23.74
CA GLY A 207 -1.53 -6.85 -23.10
C GLY A 207 -1.30 -6.92 -21.60
N TYR A 208 -0.94 -5.78 -20.96
CA TYR A 208 -0.88 -5.67 -19.51
C TYR A 208 -2.27 -5.45 -18.91
N GLY A 209 -2.51 -5.98 -17.73
CA GLY A 209 -3.70 -5.61 -16.95
C GLY A 209 -3.63 -4.12 -16.57
N TYR A 210 -4.75 -3.43 -16.68
CA TYR A 210 -4.90 -2.03 -16.28
C TYR A 210 -6.08 -1.88 -15.35
N ILE A 211 -5.85 -1.36 -14.16
CA ILE A 211 -6.86 -1.13 -13.13
C ILE A 211 -6.87 0.37 -12.80
N ASN A 212 -8.04 1.01 -12.88
CA ASN A 212 -8.19 2.43 -12.61
C ASN A 212 -9.13 2.68 -11.42
N PRO A 213 -8.62 2.73 -10.20
CA PRO A 213 -9.44 2.95 -9.00
C PRO A 213 -10.01 4.36 -8.88
N ASP A 214 -9.49 5.35 -9.64
CA ASP A 214 -9.84 6.77 -9.51
C ASP A 214 -11.34 7.06 -9.54
N PRO A 215 -12.15 6.55 -10.47
CA PRO A 215 -13.60 6.84 -10.51
C PRO A 215 -14.33 6.37 -9.25
N VAL A 216 -13.95 5.21 -8.72
CA VAL A 216 -14.56 4.64 -7.51
C VAL A 216 -14.18 5.48 -6.28
N ILE A 217 -12.90 5.82 -6.13
CA ILE A 217 -12.44 6.67 -5.03
C ILE A 217 -13.12 8.03 -5.06
N GLN A 218 -13.16 8.68 -6.22
CA GLN A 218 -13.82 9.98 -6.39
C GLN A 218 -15.32 9.93 -6.04
N SER A 219 -16.03 8.88 -6.47
CA SER A 219 -17.44 8.71 -6.18
C SER A 219 -17.71 8.55 -4.68
N VAL A 220 -16.96 7.70 -3.99
CA VAL A 220 -17.14 7.48 -2.54
C VAL A 220 -16.81 8.74 -1.75
N ILE A 221 -15.75 9.45 -2.11
CA ILE A 221 -15.34 10.68 -1.43
C ILE A 221 -16.33 11.81 -1.68
N ALA A 222 -16.92 11.91 -2.88
CA ALA A 222 -17.96 12.89 -3.17
C ALA A 222 -19.20 12.69 -2.29
N ASP A 223 -19.54 11.44 -1.99
CA ASP A 223 -20.72 11.10 -1.16
C ASP A 223 -20.44 11.21 0.35
N GLU A 224 -19.23 10.85 0.80
CA GLU A 224 -18.95 10.68 2.22
C GLU A 224 -17.93 11.68 2.80
N GLY A 225 -17.25 12.45 1.95
CA GLY A 225 -16.26 13.46 2.31
C GLY A 225 -14.82 12.91 2.41
N SER A 226 -13.86 13.73 1.97
CA SER A 226 -12.43 13.37 1.92
C SER A 226 -11.80 13.13 3.30
N ALA A 227 -12.19 13.92 4.30
CA ALA A 227 -11.63 13.83 5.66
C ALA A 227 -11.79 12.43 6.31
N LYS A 228 -12.74 11.61 5.83
CA LYS A 228 -12.94 10.24 6.31
C LYS A 228 -11.86 9.29 5.80
N TYR A 229 -11.33 9.52 4.60
CA TYR A 229 -10.50 8.57 3.87
C TYR A 229 -9.07 9.04 3.62
N MET A 230 -8.85 10.35 3.62
CA MET A 230 -7.57 10.92 3.18
C MET A 230 -6.80 11.52 4.36
N PHE A 231 -5.48 11.32 4.33
CA PHE A 231 -4.53 12.02 5.19
C PHE A 231 -4.18 13.41 4.60
N ASN A 232 -4.02 13.48 3.30
CA ASN A 232 -3.83 14.70 2.52
C ASN A 232 -4.44 14.52 1.12
N ASP A 233 -4.08 15.38 0.16
CA ASP A 233 -4.68 15.42 -1.18
C ASP A 233 -4.51 14.14 -2.00
N PHE A 234 -3.60 13.24 -1.65
CA PHE A 234 -3.36 11.99 -2.38
C PHE A 234 -2.98 10.78 -1.52
N HIS A 235 -2.55 10.96 -0.27
CA HIS A 235 -2.30 9.84 0.63
C HIS A 235 -3.59 9.42 1.36
N PRO A 236 -3.93 8.13 1.35
CA PRO A 236 -5.01 7.63 2.20
C PRO A 236 -4.62 7.69 3.69
N ASN A 237 -5.61 7.73 4.55
CA ASN A 237 -5.44 7.40 5.95
C ASN A 237 -5.64 5.90 6.20
N ALA A 238 -5.44 5.43 7.42
CA ALA A 238 -5.80 4.08 7.84
C ALA A 238 -6.73 4.14 9.05
N PRO A 239 -7.73 3.24 9.12
CA PRO A 239 -7.99 2.13 8.20
C PRO A 239 -8.89 2.46 7.00
N GLU A 240 -9.66 3.57 7.05
CA GLU A 240 -10.75 3.85 6.11
C GLU A 240 -10.24 4.09 4.68
N GLY A 241 -9.19 4.90 4.53
CA GLY A 241 -8.61 5.22 3.21
C GLY A 241 -7.92 4.01 2.57
N VAL A 242 -7.14 3.26 3.34
CA VAL A 242 -6.52 2.02 2.86
C VAL A 242 -7.59 1.03 2.40
N GLY A 243 -8.68 0.88 3.17
CA GLY A 243 -9.81 0.04 2.80
C GLY A 243 -10.49 0.50 1.51
N LEU A 244 -10.71 1.81 1.35
CA LEU A 244 -11.28 2.39 0.13
C LEU A 244 -10.40 2.12 -1.09
N PHE A 245 -9.09 2.30 -0.98
CA PHE A 245 -8.16 2.10 -2.09
C PHE A 245 -8.13 0.63 -2.54
N SER A 246 -8.07 -0.32 -1.60
CA SER A 246 -8.19 -1.75 -1.91
C SER A 246 -9.52 -2.09 -2.58
N TYR A 247 -10.62 -1.60 -2.04
CA TYR A 247 -11.95 -1.81 -2.59
C TYR A 247 -12.07 -1.28 -4.02
N ALA A 248 -11.54 -0.06 -4.26
CA ALA A 248 -11.61 0.56 -5.57
C ALA A 248 -10.82 -0.22 -6.64
N VAL A 249 -9.66 -0.78 -6.26
CA VAL A 249 -8.88 -1.67 -7.13
C VAL A 249 -9.68 -2.91 -7.51
N LEU A 250 -10.28 -3.58 -6.53
CA LEU A 250 -11.08 -4.78 -6.79
C LEU A 250 -12.32 -4.49 -7.62
N LYS A 251 -12.99 -3.37 -7.33
CA LYS A 251 -14.21 -2.99 -8.04
C LYS A 251 -13.94 -2.67 -9.52
N ASP A 252 -12.89 -1.89 -9.82
CA ASP A 252 -12.53 -1.62 -11.22
C ASP A 252 -12.04 -2.89 -11.93
N ALA A 253 -11.29 -3.76 -11.25
CA ALA A 253 -10.86 -5.05 -11.83
C ALA A 253 -12.06 -5.92 -12.21
N HIS A 254 -13.11 -5.98 -11.39
CA HIS A 254 -14.36 -6.67 -11.69
C HIS A 254 -15.09 -6.03 -12.88
N GLU A 255 -15.29 -4.71 -12.86
CA GLU A 255 -16.04 -3.98 -13.90
C GLU A 255 -15.38 -4.08 -15.29
N ARG A 256 -14.05 -4.32 -15.37
CA ARG A 256 -13.32 -4.54 -16.64
C ARG A 256 -13.33 -5.98 -17.12
N SER A 257 -13.74 -6.91 -16.29
CA SER A 257 -13.84 -8.34 -16.64
C SER A 257 -15.17 -8.68 -17.31
N ILE A 258 -16.13 -7.76 -17.26
CA ILE A 258 -17.46 -7.84 -17.89
C ILE A 258 -17.42 -7.16 -19.25
#